data_1cdb6c9c285a7d51f4534b875f26a47b
#
_entry.id   1cdb6c9c285a7d51f4534b875f26a47b
#
_cell.length_a   1.000
_cell.length_b   1.000
_cell.length_c   1.000
_cell.angle_alpha   90.00
_cell.angle_beta   90.00
_cell.angle_gamma   90.00
#
_symmetry.space_group_name_H-M   'P 1'
#
loop_
_entity.id
_entity.type
_entity.pdbx_description
1 polymer ?
#
loop_
_entity_poly.entity_id
_entity_poly.type
_entity_poly.pdbx_seq_one_letter_code
_entity_poly.pdbx_strand_id
1 'polypeptide(L)'
;MGKCLITKLNGSVSGADLPVLGKIRIKLLDKTNDNHSNNQGYINVKNSNLEWTGDENVGSEATDSYIIYFKQPKSGIVYCSDKYNVTSIQTEWMYAADVKFEDLNKYCRNLTSLLLSNSGQTGDLSEIAGLKLTKLSLSHSTVTGDISSLPNRYLLTSLSISDNKTISVNTQDLSICTNLTSLALTNSMTSGNIEKLSALTSLEYLALKGTSVSGDLSSLAVLPNLYNFTNWNLQNTWSSQNLRPSSSKIISGEFRFATATDTDNFLINMAKCQPSSYKSIYFQQSHRTNASDAAVSTLQGMGYTLSQLITD
;
A
#
# COMPACT_ATOMS: atom_id res chain seq x y z
N MET A 1 5.63 -13.95 -39.36
CA MET A 1 5.82 -12.48 -39.46
C MET A 1 4.55 -11.88 -40.01
N GLY A 2 3.64 -11.42 -39.17
CA GLY A 2 2.42 -10.74 -39.55
C GLY A 2 2.44 -9.34 -38.98
N LYS A 3 2.77 -8.34 -39.80
CA LYS A 3 2.57 -6.94 -39.45
C LYS A 3 1.06 -6.69 -39.38
N CYS A 4 0.54 -6.38 -38.21
CA CYS A 4 -0.82 -5.90 -38.08
C CYS A 4 -0.84 -4.42 -38.49
N LEU A 5 -1.35 -4.13 -39.70
CA LEU A 5 -1.65 -2.77 -40.16
C LEU A 5 -2.87 -2.26 -39.37
N ILE A 6 -2.63 -1.24 -38.53
CA ILE A 6 -3.73 -0.45 -37.96
C ILE A 6 -4.16 0.56 -39.06
N THR A 7 -5.27 0.30 -39.72
CA THR A 7 -5.93 1.28 -40.56
C THR A 7 -6.49 2.39 -39.69
N LYS A 8 -6.12 3.64 -39.96
CA LYS A 8 -6.76 4.83 -39.41
C LYS A 8 -8.25 4.82 -39.74
N LEU A 9 -9.09 4.60 -38.74
CA LEU A 9 -10.51 4.90 -38.86
C LEU A 9 -10.73 6.40 -38.61
N ASN A 10 -11.06 7.14 -39.62
CA ASN A 10 -11.50 8.52 -39.52
C ASN A 10 -12.89 8.57 -38.88
N GLY A 11 -12.93 8.79 -37.60
CA GLY A 11 -14.15 9.01 -36.84
C GLY A 11 -13.78 9.15 -35.37
N SER A 12 -14.28 10.13 -34.69
CA SER A 12 -13.96 10.62 -33.36
C SER A 12 -14.22 9.64 -32.19
N VAL A 13 -13.87 8.39 -32.33
CA VAL A 13 -13.66 7.45 -31.24
C VAL A 13 -12.17 7.51 -30.94
N SER A 14 -11.76 8.04 -29.78
CA SER A 14 -10.35 8.04 -29.38
C SER A 14 -9.87 6.59 -29.47
N GLY A 15 -8.86 6.29 -30.29
CA GLY A 15 -8.33 4.94 -30.48
C GLY A 15 -7.86 4.25 -29.19
N ALA A 16 -7.92 4.97 -28.07
CA ALA A 16 -7.64 4.54 -26.72
C ALA A 16 -8.62 3.51 -26.14
N ASP A 17 -9.85 3.43 -26.69
CA ASP A 17 -10.92 2.62 -26.09
C ASP A 17 -11.19 1.31 -26.84
N LEU A 18 -10.49 1.04 -27.95
CA LEU A 18 -10.67 -0.21 -28.68
C LEU A 18 -9.82 -1.33 -28.08
N PRO A 19 -10.41 -2.48 -27.75
CA PRO A 19 -9.66 -3.64 -27.30
C PRO A 19 -8.76 -4.15 -28.44
N VAL A 20 -7.44 -4.06 -28.27
CA VAL A 20 -6.50 -4.71 -29.15
C VAL A 20 -6.31 -6.13 -28.66
N LEU A 21 -6.79 -7.11 -29.43
CA LEU A 21 -6.74 -8.53 -29.07
C LEU A 21 -5.31 -8.92 -28.65
N GLY A 22 -5.20 -9.31 -27.40
CA GLY A 22 -3.97 -9.89 -26.88
C GLY A 22 -2.92 -8.91 -26.36
N LYS A 23 -3.24 -7.63 -26.13
CA LYS A 23 -2.31 -6.66 -25.55
C LYS A 23 -2.89 -6.03 -24.29
N ILE A 24 -2.02 -5.71 -23.33
CA ILE A 24 -2.39 -4.91 -22.15
C ILE A 24 -2.36 -3.45 -22.55
N ARG A 25 -3.43 -2.76 -22.28
CA ARG A 25 -3.52 -1.31 -22.53
C ARG A 25 -3.15 -0.55 -21.27
N ILE A 26 -2.25 0.41 -21.42
CA ILE A 26 -1.96 1.41 -20.41
C ILE A 26 -2.22 2.77 -21.04
N LYS A 27 -3.31 3.40 -20.65
CA LYS A 27 -3.69 4.73 -21.14
C LYS A 27 -2.88 5.79 -20.42
N LEU A 28 -2.22 6.65 -21.16
CA LEU A 28 -1.59 7.85 -20.63
C LEU A 28 -2.55 9.03 -20.84
N LEU A 29 -2.76 9.80 -19.78
CA LEU A 29 -3.62 10.98 -19.81
C LEU A 29 -2.75 12.23 -19.92
N ASP A 30 -3.16 13.19 -20.74
CA ASP A 30 -2.47 14.47 -20.86
C ASP A 30 -2.65 15.30 -19.58
N LYS A 31 -1.54 15.75 -19.01
CA LYS A 31 -1.52 16.65 -17.85
C LYS A 31 -1.01 18.02 -18.27
N THR A 32 -1.92 18.91 -18.56
CA THR A 32 -1.60 20.29 -18.95
C THR A 32 -1.35 21.26 -17.77
N ASN A 33 -1.51 20.86 -16.51
CA ASN A 33 -1.58 21.82 -15.38
C ASN A 33 -0.91 21.39 -14.06
N ASP A 34 0.20 20.64 -14.06
CA ASP A 34 0.91 20.38 -12.80
C ASP A 34 2.28 21.08 -12.73
N ASN A 35 2.42 21.98 -11.74
CA ASN A 35 3.62 22.78 -11.46
C ASN A 35 4.79 21.97 -10.84
N HIS A 36 4.86 20.66 -11.03
CA HIS A 36 6.00 19.87 -10.57
C HIS A 36 7.07 19.82 -11.65
N SER A 37 8.15 20.56 -11.42
CA SER A 37 9.26 20.79 -12.36
C SER A 37 10.11 19.56 -12.74
N ASN A 38 9.76 18.35 -12.25
CA ASN A 38 10.46 17.10 -12.56
C ASN A 38 9.47 15.97 -12.87
N ASN A 39 8.56 16.16 -13.83
CA ASN A 39 7.58 15.17 -14.27
C ASN A 39 8.23 14.01 -15.02
N GLN A 40 9.05 13.22 -14.34
CA GLN A 40 9.52 11.94 -14.85
C GLN A 40 8.67 10.84 -14.22
N GLY A 41 7.66 10.35 -14.95
CA GLY A 41 6.98 9.11 -14.60
C GLY A 41 7.66 7.93 -15.30
N TYR A 42 7.53 6.73 -14.74
CA TYR A 42 7.97 5.52 -15.41
C TYR A 42 6.93 4.40 -15.34
N ILE A 43 6.96 3.54 -16.35
CA ILE A 43 6.28 2.26 -16.33
C ILE A 43 7.36 1.18 -16.33
N ASN A 44 7.33 0.32 -15.32
CA ASN A 44 8.19 -0.83 -15.21
C ASN A 44 7.35 -2.10 -15.36
N VAL A 45 7.68 -2.93 -16.34
CA VAL A 45 7.06 -4.23 -16.55
C VAL A 45 8.16 -5.28 -16.56
N LYS A 46 8.08 -6.25 -15.64
CA LYS A 46 9.05 -7.34 -15.57
C LYS A 46 8.63 -8.51 -16.45
N ASN A 47 9.64 -9.12 -17.09
CA ASN A 47 9.53 -10.29 -17.97
C ASN A 47 8.65 -10.07 -19.20
N SER A 48 8.67 -8.86 -19.76
CA SER A 48 7.97 -8.54 -21.00
C SER A 48 8.59 -7.36 -21.70
N ASN A 49 8.38 -7.25 -23.02
CA ASN A 49 8.74 -6.10 -23.83
C ASN A 49 7.55 -5.11 -23.88
N LEU A 50 7.87 -3.82 -23.85
CA LEU A 50 6.88 -2.76 -24.04
C LEU A 50 7.00 -2.20 -25.45
N GLU A 51 5.87 -2.07 -26.15
CA GLU A 51 5.75 -1.40 -27.42
C GLU A 51 4.95 -0.11 -27.23
N TRP A 52 5.46 1.00 -27.73
CA TRP A 52 4.79 2.28 -27.72
C TRP A 52 4.09 2.54 -29.05
N THR A 53 2.85 2.95 -28.98
CA THR A 53 2.09 3.45 -30.11
C THR A 53 1.44 4.77 -29.75
N GLY A 54 2.10 5.88 -30.00
CA GLY A 54 1.61 7.24 -29.69
C GLY A 54 2.54 8.32 -30.26
N ASP A 55 2.25 9.59 -29.95
CA ASP A 55 2.99 10.74 -30.47
C ASP A 55 4.48 10.80 -30.07
N GLU A 56 5.28 11.37 -30.92
CA GLU A 56 6.74 11.25 -31.09
C GLU A 56 7.66 11.75 -29.94
N ASN A 57 7.31 11.80 -28.68
CA ASN A 57 8.21 12.35 -27.65
C ASN A 57 8.40 11.48 -26.39
N VAL A 58 8.44 10.19 -26.57
CA VAL A 58 8.76 9.26 -25.48
C VAL A 58 10.22 8.87 -25.56
N GLY A 59 11.04 9.40 -24.64
CA GLY A 59 12.40 8.91 -24.46
C GLY A 59 12.36 7.53 -23.80
N SER A 60 12.76 6.48 -24.52
CA SER A 60 13.00 5.16 -23.94
C SER A 60 14.47 5.02 -23.63
N GLU A 61 14.83 4.91 -22.36
CA GLU A 61 16.13 4.35 -21.98
C GLU A 61 15.86 2.96 -21.42
N ALA A 62 16.25 1.92 -22.14
CA ALA A 62 16.23 0.56 -21.66
C ALA A 62 17.40 0.36 -20.70
N THR A 63 17.14 0.43 -19.42
CA THR A 63 17.99 -0.14 -18.39
C THR A 63 17.52 -1.57 -18.09
N ASP A 64 18.35 -2.41 -17.51
CA ASP A 64 18.29 -3.87 -17.34
C ASP A 64 16.94 -4.56 -17.03
N SER A 65 15.82 -3.84 -17.01
CA SER A 65 14.49 -4.37 -16.76
C SER A 65 13.42 -3.47 -17.37
N TYR A 66 13.23 -3.51 -18.69
CA TYR A 66 12.01 -3.03 -19.38
C TYR A 66 11.30 -1.81 -18.73
N ILE A 67 12.06 -0.75 -18.43
CA ILE A 67 11.55 0.50 -17.86
C ILE A 67 11.45 1.53 -18.96
N ILE A 68 10.25 2.06 -19.16
CA ILE A 68 10.03 3.22 -20.03
C ILE A 68 9.88 4.46 -19.15
N TYR A 69 10.77 5.43 -19.36
CA TYR A 69 10.68 6.75 -18.73
C TYR A 69 9.95 7.72 -19.66
N PHE A 70 8.99 8.43 -19.11
CA PHE A 70 8.24 9.46 -19.83
C PHE A 70 8.64 10.84 -19.32
N LYS A 71 9.18 11.69 -20.18
CA LYS A 71 9.59 13.07 -19.80
C LYS A 71 8.44 14.07 -19.76
N GLN A 72 7.40 13.86 -20.52
CA GLN A 72 6.11 14.56 -20.45
C GLN A 72 5.05 13.64 -21.07
N PRO A 73 4.07 13.15 -20.33
CA PRO A 73 3.06 12.28 -20.92
C PRO A 73 2.16 13.11 -21.82
N LYS A 74 2.29 12.94 -23.11
CA LYS A 74 1.23 13.21 -24.06
C LYS A 74 0.26 12.04 -24.03
N SER A 75 -1.00 12.28 -24.39
CA SER A 75 -2.00 11.22 -24.49
C SER A 75 -1.52 10.11 -25.43
N GLY A 76 -1.56 8.86 -25.00
CA GLY A 76 -1.12 7.73 -25.81
C GLY A 76 -1.41 6.40 -25.12
N ILE A 77 -1.07 5.31 -25.78
CA ILE A 77 -1.25 3.96 -25.24
C ILE A 77 0.06 3.19 -25.31
N VAL A 78 0.45 2.60 -24.19
CA VAL A 78 1.52 1.61 -24.12
C VAL A 78 0.91 0.23 -24.22
N TYR A 79 1.50 -0.62 -25.04
CA TYR A 79 1.13 -2.02 -25.13
C TYR A 79 2.25 -2.91 -24.61
N CYS A 80 1.86 -3.94 -23.86
CA CYS A 80 2.77 -5.01 -23.47
C CYS A 80 2.63 -6.17 -24.46
N SER A 81 3.71 -6.50 -25.15
CA SER A 81 3.69 -7.52 -26.22
C SER A 81 3.72 -8.95 -25.69
N ASP A 82 4.38 -9.20 -24.56
CA ASP A 82 4.49 -10.54 -23.98
C ASP A 82 3.71 -10.66 -22.65
N LYS A 83 2.41 -10.54 -22.76
CA LYS A 83 1.47 -10.53 -21.66
C LYS A 83 1.50 -11.78 -20.76
N TYR A 84 1.87 -12.92 -21.31
CA TYR A 84 1.83 -14.19 -20.53
C TYR A 84 2.98 -14.31 -19.54
N ASN A 85 4.09 -13.63 -19.79
CA ASN A 85 5.28 -13.67 -18.94
C ASN A 85 5.36 -12.49 -17.95
N VAL A 86 4.43 -11.54 -18.01
CA VAL A 86 4.41 -10.39 -17.09
C VAL A 86 4.23 -10.85 -15.66
N THR A 87 5.19 -10.54 -14.81
CA THR A 87 5.14 -10.86 -13.37
C THR A 87 4.94 -9.64 -12.48
N SER A 88 5.27 -8.44 -12.97
CA SER A 88 5.10 -7.18 -12.25
C SER A 88 4.76 -6.04 -13.19
N ILE A 89 3.83 -5.20 -12.78
CA ILE A 89 3.57 -3.90 -13.39
C ILE A 89 3.68 -2.85 -12.30
N GLN A 90 4.48 -1.83 -12.53
CA GLN A 90 4.65 -0.71 -11.62
C GLN A 90 4.56 0.59 -12.43
N THR A 91 3.73 1.51 -11.92
CA THR A 91 3.70 2.90 -12.38
C THR A 91 4.00 3.79 -11.17
N GLU A 92 4.91 4.74 -11.31
CA GLU A 92 5.25 5.64 -10.21
C GLU A 92 5.30 7.07 -10.73
N TRP A 93 4.76 8.01 -9.94
CA TRP A 93 4.69 9.45 -10.24
C TRP A 93 3.94 9.80 -11.53
N MET A 94 3.23 8.82 -12.13
CA MET A 94 2.41 9.03 -13.32
C MET A 94 0.96 9.23 -12.91
N TYR A 95 0.58 10.42 -12.47
CA TYR A 95 -0.83 10.77 -12.23
C TYR A 95 -1.76 10.56 -13.44
N ALA A 96 -1.20 10.05 -14.52
CA ALA A 96 -1.84 9.95 -15.81
C ALA A 96 -1.81 8.54 -16.42
N ALA A 97 -1.41 7.51 -15.70
CA ALA A 97 -1.43 6.13 -16.21
C ALA A 97 -2.68 5.39 -15.71
N ASP A 98 -3.42 4.80 -16.62
CA ASP A 98 -4.60 3.98 -16.34
C ASP A 98 -4.44 2.60 -17.01
N VAL A 99 -4.05 1.61 -16.22
CA VAL A 99 -3.91 0.22 -16.64
C VAL A 99 -5.29 -0.42 -16.69
N LYS A 100 -5.67 -1.02 -17.81
CA LYS A 100 -6.97 -1.67 -17.94
C LYS A 100 -7.01 -3.00 -17.20
N PHE A 101 -7.70 -3.05 -16.07
CA PHE A 101 -7.80 -4.20 -15.18
C PHE A 101 -8.36 -5.44 -15.86
N GLU A 102 -9.34 -5.28 -16.74
CA GLU A 102 -9.90 -6.38 -17.55
C GLU A 102 -8.84 -7.08 -18.40
N ASP A 103 -7.86 -6.33 -18.95
CA ASP A 103 -6.76 -6.90 -19.71
C ASP A 103 -5.80 -7.70 -18.82
N LEU A 104 -5.54 -7.21 -17.59
CA LEU A 104 -4.68 -7.90 -16.61
C LEU A 104 -5.25 -9.26 -16.24
N ASN A 105 -6.51 -9.31 -15.84
CA ASN A 105 -7.16 -10.54 -15.43
C ASN A 105 -7.23 -11.55 -16.58
N LYS A 106 -7.45 -11.06 -17.81
CA LYS A 106 -7.57 -11.90 -19.01
C LYS A 106 -6.23 -12.44 -19.49
N TYR A 107 -5.16 -11.64 -19.42
CA TYR A 107 -3.93 -11.94 -20.13
C TYR A 107 -2.70 -12.14 -19.21
N CYS A 108 -2.68 -11.62 -17.98
CA CYS A 108 -1.51 -11.62 -17.12
C CYS A 108 -1.59 -12.64 -16.00
N ARG A 109 -1.77 -13.91 -16.33
CA ARG A 109 -1.96 -14.98 -15.33
C ARG A 109 -0.78 -15.20 -14.38
N ASN A 110 0.42 -14.74 -14.77
CA ASN A 110 1.64 -14.83 -13.98
C ASN A 110 1.91 -13.54 -13.18
N LEU A 111 1.02 -12.53 -13.27
CA LEU A 111 1.17 -11.29 -12.54
C LEU A 111 1.04 -11.52 -11.03
N THR A 112 2.09 -11.21 -10.30
CA THR A 112 2.14 -11.33 -8.84
C THR A 112 2.33 -9.99 -8.13
N SER A 113 2.75 -8.94 -8.88
CA SER A 113 2.98 -7.61 -8.32
C SER A 113 2.33 -6.54 -9.18
N LEU A 114 1.40 -5.78 -8.58
CA LEU A 114 0.69 -4.66 -9.23
C LEU A 114 0.81 -3.43 -8.35
N LEU A 115 1.67 -2.48 -8.77
CA LEU A 115 2.03 -1.29 -7.99
C LEU A 115 1.68 -0.04 -8.80
N LEU A 116 0.47 0.48 -8.61
CA LEU A 116 -0.11 1.58 -9.38
C LEU A 116 -0.35 2.82 -8.50
N SER A 117 0.62 3.14 -7.65
CA SER A 117 0.51 4.29 -6.74
C SER A 117 0.74 5.61 -7.45
N ASN A 118 0.07 6.67 -6.97
CA ASN A 118 0.18 8.02 -7.54
C ASN A 118 -0.10 8.04 -9.05
N SER A 119 -1.04 7.22 -9.50
CA SER A 119 -1.47 7.13 -10.89
C SER A 119 -2.93 7.53 -11.05
N GLY A 120 -3.33 7.93 -12.25
CA GLY A 120 -4.74 8.16 -12.60
C GLY A 120 -5.54 6.86 -12.73
N GLN A 121 -5.14 5.82 -12.02
CA GLN A 121 -5.72 4.49 -12.12
C GLN A 121 -7.20 4.49 -11.77
N THR A 122 -7.98 3.92 -12.65
CA THR A 122 -9.42 3.66 -12.52
C THR A 122 -9.71 2.16 -12.57
N GLY A 123 -10.96 1.78 -12.46
CA GLY A 123 -11.42 0.39 -12.53
C GLY A 123 -11.98 -0.11 -11.21
N ASP A 124 -12.39 -1.36 -11.18
CA ASP A 124 -12.94 -2.01 -9.99
C ASP A 124 -12.10 -3.23 -9.59
N LEU A 125 -11.92 -3.45 -8.28
CA LEU A 125 -11.13 -4.58 -7.77
C LEU A 125 -11.63 -5.93 -8.27
N SER A 126 -12.92 -6.08 -8.51
CA SER A 126 -13.49 -7.33 -9.03
C SER A 126 -12.96 -7.69 -10.43
N GLU A 127 -12.51 -6.70 -11.21
CA GLU A 127 -11.94 -6.93 -12.54
C GLU A 127 -10.59 -7.68 -12.48
N ILE A 128 -9.89 -7.62 -11.35
CA ILE A 128 -8.61 -8.33 -11.13
C ILE A 128 -8.74 -9.52 -10.17
N ALA A 129 -9.96 -9.96 -9.88
CA ALA A 129 -10.25 -11.04 -8.91
C ALA A 129 -9.54 -12.37 -9.23
N GLY A 130 -9.27 -12.67 -10.51
CA GLY A 130 -8.59 -13.89 -10.92
C GLY A 130 -7.07 -13.90 -10.70
N LEU A 131 -6.46 -12.75 -10.43
CA LEU A 131 -5.01 -12.64 -10.25
C LEU A 131 -4.54 -13.23 -8.90
N LYS A 132 -3.32 -13.75 -8.87
CA LYS A 132 -2.67 -14.29 -7.68
C LYS A 132 -1.59 -13.32 -7.18
N LEU A 133 -2.03 -12.12 -6.80
CA LEU A 133 -1.12 -11.07 -6.38
C LEU A 133 -0.51 -11.36 -5.01
N THR A 134 0.79 -11.14 -4.91
CA THR A 134 1.53 -11.08 -3.65
C THR A 134 1.78 -9.65 -3.20
N LYS A 135 1.79 -8.70 -4.15
CA LYS A 135 1.92 -7.26 -3.86
C LYS A 135 0.85 -6.47 -4.61
N LEU A 136 0.12 -5.66 -3.88
CA LEU A 136 -0.89 -4.74 -4.44
C LEU A 136 -0.71 -3.35 -3.84
N SER A 137 -0.52 -2.33 -4.70
CA SER A 137 -0.53 -0.93 -4.29
C SER A 137 -1.41 -0.12 -5.23
N LEU A 138 -2.44 0.51 -4.66
CA LEU A 138 -3.42 1.36 -5.34
C LEU A 138 -3.57 2.70 -4.62
N SER A 139 -2.50 3.14 -3.95
CA SER A 139 -2.51 4.39 -3.19
C SER A 139 -2.66 5.60 -4.11
N HIS A 140 -3.43 6.61 -3.68
CA HIS A 140 -3.71 7.82 -4.47
C HIS A 140 -4.34 7.50 -5.85
N SER A 141 -5.22 6.51 -5.92
CA SER A 141 -5.97 6.15 -7.13
C SER A 141 -7.47 6.34 -6.93
N THR A 142 -8.24 6.22 -8.00
CA THR A 142 -9.71 6.26 -7.97
C THR A 142 -10.32 4.87 -8.25
N VAL A 143 -9.54 3.82 -8.04
CA VAL A 143 -10.03 2.43 -8.10
C VAL A 143 -11.12 2.23 -7.06
N THR A 144 -12.18 1.53 -7.46
CA THR A 144 -13.37 1.25 -6.63
C THR A 144 -13.40 -0.22 -6.21
N GLY A 145 -14.40 -0.56 -5.41
CA GLY A 145 -14.71 -1.93 -5.04
C GLY A 145 -14.42 -2.24 -3.57
N ASP A 146 -14.46 -3.51 -3.24
CA ASP A 146 -14.22 -4.03 -1.90
C ASP A 146 -13.08 -5.04 -1.91
N ILE A 147 -12.23 -5.01 -0.87
CA ILE A 147 -11.07 -5.93 -0.78
C ILE A 147 -11.52 -7.41 -0.74
N SER A 148 -12.73 -7.68 -0.28
CA SER A 148 -13.31 -9.03 -0.26
C SER A 148 -13.55 -9.61 -1.65
N SER A 149 -13.66 -8.74 -2.68
CA SER A 149 -13.79 -9.15 -4.08
C SER A 149 -12.53 -9.85 -4.64
N LEU A 150 -11.40 -9.79 -3.91
CA LEU A 150 -10.16 -10.49 -4.24
C LEU A 150 -10.08 -11.84 -3.50
N PRO A 151 -10.53 -12.96 -4.09
CA PRO A 151 -10.54 -14.27 -3.41
C PRO A 151 -9.13 -14.74 -3.05
N ASN A 152 -8.12 -14.36 -3.82
CA ASN A 152 -6.72 -14.73 -3.61
C ASN A 152 -5.96 -13.77 -2.68
N ARG A 153 -6.61 -12.83 -1.98
CA ARG A 153 -5.96 -11.84 -1.10
C ARG A 153 -5.12 -12.46 0.03
N TYR A 154 -5.37 -13.72 0.39
CA TYR A 154 -4.55 -14.46 1.37
C TYR A 154 -3.10 -14.68 0.91
N LEU A 155 -2.79 -14.51 -0.39
CA LEU A 155 -1.43 -14.57 -0.95
C LEU A 155 -0.64 -13.28 -0.74
N LEU A 156 -1.31 -12.17 -0.39
CA LEU A 156 -0.66 -10.86 -0.26
C LEU A 156 0.38 -10.87 0.86
N THR A 157 1.57 -10.40 0.52
CA THR A 157 2.65 -10.06 1.45
C THR A 157 2.73 -8.57 1.70
N SER A 158 2.26 -7.75 0.75
CA SER A 158 2.18 -6.30 0.86
C SER A 158 0.88 -5.76 0.26
N LEU A 159 0.17 -4.95 1.03
CA LEU A 159 -1.03 -4.23 0.59
C LEU A 159 -0.92 -2.76 0.96
N SER A 160 -1.08 -1.88 -0.04
CA SER A 160 -1.14 -0.43 0.15
C SER A 160 -2.34 0.17 -0.59
N ILE A 161 -3.27 0.78 0.19
CA ILE A 161 -4.48 1.46 -0.32
C ILE A 161 -4.55 2.87 0.28
N SER A 162 -3.42 3.42 0.68
CA SER A 162 -3.38 4.74 1.33
C SER A 162 -3.90 5.84 0.40
N ASP A 163 -4.62 6.81 1.00
CA ASP A 163 -5.22 7.93 0.30
C ASP A 163 -6.17 7.54 -0.87
N ASN A 164 -6.71 6.32 -0.82
CA ASN A 164 -7.83 5.89 -1.66
C ASN A 164 -9.14 5.96 -0.86
N LYS A 165 -10.10 6.73 -1.37
CA LYS A 165 -11.41 6.98 -0.73
C LYS A 165 -12.56 6.18 -1.37
N THR A 166 -12.26 5.23 -2.22
CA THR A 166 -13.24 4.52 -3.05
C THR A 166 -13.14 3.00 -2.95
N ILE A 167 -12.05 2.48 -2.34
CA ILE A 167 -11.93 1.05 -1.99
C ILE A 167 -12.39 0.86 -0.54
N SER A 168 -13.39 0.00 -0.35
CA SER A 168 -13.83 -0.45 0.97
C SER A 168 -12.89 -1.55 1.49
N VAL A 169 -12.48 -1.43 2.74
CA VAL A 169 -11.68 -2.44 3.44
C VAL A 169 -12.25 -2.68 4.82
N ASN A 170 -12.63 -3.91 5.12
CA ASN A 170 -12.96 -4.31 6.48
C ASN A 170 -11.82 -5.16 7.07
N THR A 171 -11.43 -4.87 8.30
CA THR A 171 -10.37 -5.65 8.99
C THR A 171 -10.70 -7.13 9.08
N GLN A 172 -11.98 -7.51 9.14
CA GLN A 172 -12.41 -8.91 9.11
C GLN A 172 -12.01 -9.60 7.81
N ASP A 173 -12.08 -8.90 6.67
CA ASP A 173 -11.71 -9.47 5.36
C ASP A 173 -10.21 -9.66 5.21
N LEU A 174 -9.42 -8.91 5.97
CA LEU A 174 -7.97 -9.04 6.01
C LEU A 174 -7.48 -10.16 6.94
N SER A 175 -8.31 -10.68 7.82
CA SER A 175 -7.91 -11.70 8.81
C SER A 175 -7.33 -12.98 8.19
N ILE A 176 -7.66 -13.29 6.94
CA ILE A 176 -7.12 -14.44 6.19
C ILE A 176 -5.76 -14.15 5.54
N CYS A 177 -5.31 -12.90 5.51
CA CYS A 177 -4.09 -12.47 4.82
C CYS A 177 -2.84 -12.68 5.71
N THR A 178 -2.66 -13.87 6.25
CA THR A 178 -1.63 -14.17 7.26
C THR A 178 -0.19 -14.04 6.77
N ASN A 179 0.01 -13.94 5.44
CA ASN A 179 1.32 -13.69 4.82
C ASN A 179 1.71 -12.21 4.78
N LEU A 180 0.81 -11.28 5.16
CA LEU A 180 1.10 -9.86 5.12
C LEU A 180 2.26 -9.51 6.07
N THR A 181 3.28 -8.88 5.51
CA THR A 181 4.39 -8.26 6.23
C THR A 181 4.22 -6.74 6.30
N SER A 182 3.54 -6.15 5.30
CA SER A 182 3.30 -4.71 5.21
C SER A 182 1.83 -4.42 4.86
N LEU A 183 1.18 -3.59 5.69
CA LEU A 183 -0.20 -3.17 5.51
C LEU A 183 -0.29 -1.65 5.69
N ALA A 184 -0.52 -0.92 4.59
CA ALA A 184 -0.66 0.53 4.58
C ALA A 184 -2.06 0.94 4.11
N LEU A 185 -2.86 1.48 5.04
CA LEU A 185 -4.27 1.86 4.82
C LEU A 185 -4.54 3.32 5.23
N THR A 186 -3.49 4.14 5.34
CA THR A 186 -3.61 5.53 5.76
C THR A 186 -4.62 6.31 4.92
N ASN A 187 -5.50 7.09 5.57
CA ASN A 187 -6.52 7.92 4.93
C ASN A 187 -7.40 7.16 3.91
N SER A 188 -7.68 5.89 4.14
CA SER A 188 -8.56 5.07 3.29
C SER A 188 -9.95 4.85 3.92
N MET A 189 -10.85 4.22 3.18
CA MET A 189 -12.17 3.79 3.69
C MET A 189 -12.08 2.47 4.47
N THR A 190 -11.05 2.35 5.30
CA THR A 190 -10.88 1.17 6.14
C THR A 190 -11.65 1.30 7.45
N SER A 191 -12.35 0.24 7.82
CA SER A 191 -13.14 0.14 9.05
C SER A 191 -13.04 -1.24 9.70
N GLY A 192 -13.66 -1.39 10.85
CA GLY A 192 -13.77 -2.66 11.57
C GLY A 192 -12.98 -2.69 12.88
N ASN A 193 -12.88 -3.87 13.49
CA ASN A 193 -12.20 -4.05 14.75
C ASN A 193 -10.74 -4.45 14.53
N ILE A 194 -9.80 -3.73 15.17
CA ILE A 194 -8.35 -3.98 15.09
C ILE A 194 -7.97 -5.39 15.55
N GLU A 195 -8.74 -6.00 16.45
CA GLU A 195 -8.52 -7.36 16.94
C GLU A 195 -8.45 -8.39 15.81
N LYS A 196 -9.14 -8.13 14.69
CA LYS A 196 -9.12 -9.02 13.51
C LYS A 196 -7.74 -9.07 12.84
N LEU A 197 -6.92 -8.04 13.04
CA LEU A 197 -5.56 -8.00 12.53
C LEU A 197 -4.58 -8.82 13.38
N SER A 198 -4.97 -9.31 14.57
CA SER A 198 -4.15 -10.19 15.38
C SER A 198 -3.80 -11.54 14.72
N ALA A 199 -4.55 -11.91 13.69
CA ALA A 199 -4.27 -13.09 12.85
C ALA A 199 -3.05 -12.90 11.93
N LEU A 200 -2.59 -11.67 11.69
CA LEU A 200 -1.53 -11.33 10.73
C LEU A 200 -0.14 -11.52 11.37
N THR A 201 0.20 -12.73 11.76
CA THR A 201 1.41 -13.04 12.55
C THR A 201 2.73 -12.72 11.87
N SER A 202 2.73 -12.56 10.53
CA SER A 202 3.91 -12.15 9.75
C SER A 202 4.10 -10.63 9.71
N LEU A 203 3.14 -9.83 10.25
CA LEU A 203 3.10 -8.39 10.06
C LEU A 203 4.26 -7.69 10.76
N GLU A 204 4.95 -6.82 10.01
CA GLU A 204 6.09 -6.01 10.45
C GLU A 204 5.74 -4.51 10.48
N TYR A 205 4.94 -4.07 9.51
CA TYR A 205 4.52 -2.68 9.34
C TYR A 205 3.00 -2.57 9.24
N LEU A 206 2.40 -1.66 10.01
CA LEU A 206 0.96 -1.36 10.01
C LEU A 206 0.71 0.15 10.03
N ALA A 207 0.02 0.68 9.04
CA ALA A 207 -0.39 2.08 9.00
C ALA A 207 -1.92 2.19 8.85
N LEU A 208 -2.57 2.77 9.88
CA LEU A 208 -4.02 2.94 9.97
C LEU A 208 -4.44 4.40 10.18
N LYS A 209 -3.54 5.35 10.03
CA LYS A 209 -3.82 6.78 10.22
C LYS A 209 -5.00 7.22 9.35
N GLY A 210 -5.98 7.92 9.94
CA GLY A 210 -7.13 8.47 9.21
C GLY A 210 -8.12 7.42 8.71
N THR A 211 -8.13 6.22 9.31
CA THR A 211 -9.14 5.18 9.08
C THR A 211 -10.22 5.20 10.17
N SER A 212 -11.25 4.39 10.01
CA SER A 212 -12.32 4.16 11.01
C SER A 212 -12.15 2.82 11.74
N VAL A 213 -10.92 2.30 11.80
CA VAL A 213 -10.62 1.08 12.58
C VAL A 213 -10.66 1.43 14.06
N SER A 214 -11.28 0.58 14.88
CA SER A 214 -11.43 0.77 16.32
C SER A 214 -11.08 -0.50 17.08
N GLY A 215 -11.03 -0.42 18.42
CA GLY A 215 -10.77 -1.55 19.30
C GLY A 215 -9.51 -1.40 20.13
N ASP A 216 -9.16 -2.45 20.87
CA ASP A 216 -8.03 -2.46 21.80
C ASP A 216 -6.73 -2.83 21.08
N LEU A 217 -5.75 -1.90 21.06
CA LEU A 217 -4.42 -2.12 20.47
C LEU A 217 -3.64 -3.24 21.16
N SER A 218 -3.98 -3.60 22.40
CA SER A 218 -3.32 -4.71 23.08
C SER A 218 -3.49 -6.05 22.33
N SER A 219 -4.49 -6.16 21.47
CA SER A 219 -4.67 -7.29 20.56
C SER A 219 -3.50 -7.47 19.58
N LEU A 220 -2.77 -6.41 19.27
CA LEU A 220 -1.56 -6.46 18.41
C LEU A 220 -0.32 -6.97 19.16
N ALA A 221 -0.42 -7.13 20.50
CA ALA A 221 0.70 -7.63 21.29
C ALA A 221 1.16 -9.04 20.88
N VAL A 222 0.25 -9.83 20.31
CA VAL A 222 0.55 -11.19 19.82
C VAL A 222 1.35 -11.22 18.51
N LEU A 223 1.56 -10.08 17.84
CA LEU A 223 2.28 -9.98 16.57
C LEU A 223 3.79 -9.84 16.81
N PRO A 224 4.58 -10.91 16.74
CA PRO A 224 5.96 -10.90 17.24
C PRO A 224 6.88 -9.99 16.42
N ASN A 225 6.60 -9.87 15.13
CA ASN A 225 7.42 -9.14 14.17
C ASN A 225 7.01 -7.67 13.99
N LEU A 226 5.83 -7.28 14.47
CA LEU A 226 5.34 -5.90 14.33
C LEU A 226 6.26 -4.95 15.09
N TYR A 227 6.93 -4.05 14.37
CA TYR A 227 7.85 -3.06 14.95
C TYR A 227 7.55 -1.62 14.53
N ASN A 228 6.68 -1.40 13.54
CA ASN A 228 6.30 -0.05 13.13
C ASN A 228 4.78 0.04 12.97
N PHE A 229 4.17 0.95 13.72
CA PHE A 229 2.74 1.19 13.73
C PHE A 229 2.45 2.70 13.68
N THR A 230 1.57 3.12 12.78
CA THR A 230 1.15 4.52 12.69
C THR A 230 -0.37 4.64 12.78
N ASN A 231 -0.85 5.38 13.79
CA ASN A 231 -2.27 5.61 14.02
C ASN A 231 -2.54 6.95 14.73
N TRP A 232 -2.57 8.04 13.98
CA TRP A 232 -2.62 9.40 14.54
C TRP A 232 -3.99 9.85 15.06
N ASN A 233 -5.09 9.30 14.59
CA ASN A 233 -6.39 9.92 14.79
C ASN A 233 -7.33 9.16 15.71
N LEU A 234 -6.97 7.99 16.17
CA LEU A 234 -7.79 7.17 17.04
C LEU A 234 -7.29 7.29 18.47
N GLN A 235 -8.19 7.52 19.41
CA GLN A 235 -7.90 7.28 20.82
C GLN A 235 -7.81 5.76 21.00
N ASN A 236 -6.60 5.29 21.27
CA ASN A 236 -6.32 3.88 21.41
C ASN A 236 -6.41 3.46 22.88
N THR A 237 -6.83 2.24 23.11
CA THR A 237 -6.70 1.57 24.41
C THR A 237 -5.55 0.57 24.36
N TRP A 238 -4.90 0.34 25.49
CA TRP A 238 -3.95 -0.74 25.72
C TRP A 238 -4.25 -1.35 27.08
N SER A 239 -5.18 -2.30 27.11
CA SER A 239 -5.82 -2.75 28.35
C SER A 239 -4.93 -3.61 29.26
N SER A 240 -3.77 -4.11 28.80
CA SER A 240 -2.95 -5.05 29.58
C SER A 240 -1.46 -4.78 29.52
N GLN A 241 -0.79 -5.02 30.67
CA GLN A 241 0.67 -4.85 30.82
C GLN A 241 1.50 -6.06 30.33
N ASN A 242 0.94 -7.25 30.17
CA ASN A 242 1.72 -8.49 30.10
C ASN A 242 1.47 -9.34 28.84
N LEU A 243 0.92 -8.76 27.78
CA LEU A 243 0.50 -9.53 26.61
C LEU A 243 1.63 -9.80 25.60
N ARG A 244 2.65 -8.92 25.53
CA ARG A 244 3.66 -9.05 24.51
C ARG A 244 4.84 -9.90 24.99
N PRO A 245 5.19 -11.00 24.29
CA PRO A 245 6.36 -11.81 24.62
C PRO A 245 7.65 -10.97 24.59
N SER A 246 8.56 -11.21 25.54
CA SER A 246 9.86 -10.52 25.60
C SER A 246 10.76 -10.77 24.38
N SER A 247 10.53 -11.84 23.65
CA SER A 247 11.20 -12.12 22.36
C SER A 247 10.68 -11.29 21.19
N SER A 248 9.56 -10.60 21.35
CA SER A 248 8.98 -9.76 20.31
C SER A 248 9.70 -8.41 20.21
N LYS A 249 9.64 -7.78 19.02
CA LYS A 249 10.21 -6.44 18.79
C LYS A 249 9.38 -5.37 19.50
N ILE A 250 10.03 -4.28 19.96
CA ILE A 250 9.33 -3.07 20.42
C ILE A 250 8.55 -2.47 19.26
N ILE A 251 7.26 -2.18 19.48
CA ILE A 251 6.44 -1.46 18.50
C ILE A 251 6.75 0.03 18.62
N SER A 252 7.34 0.58 17.59
CA SER A 252 7.64 2.00 17.44
C SER A 252 6.61 2.67 16.52
N GLY A 253 6.61 3.99 16.46
CA GLY A 253 5.73 4.74 15.57
C GLY A 253 4.92 5.79 16.29
N GLU A 254 3.65 5.94 15.92
CA GLU A 254 2.81 7.05 16.36
C GLU A 254 1.55 6.55 17.04
N PHE A 255 1.32 7.04 18.26
CA PHE A 255 0.21 6.62 19.12
C PHE A 255 -0.54 7.81 19.70
N ARG A 256 -1.81 7.60 19.99
CA ARG A 256 -2.61 8.44 20.85
C ARG A 256 -3.44 7.55 21.77
N PHE A 257 -3.12 7.56 23.05
CA PHE A 257 -3.84 6.75 24.03
C PHE A 257 -5.00 7.51 24.67
N ALA A 258 -6.05 6.77 25.00
CA ALA A 258 -7.27 7.33 25.58
C ALA A 258 -7.07 7.79 27.02
N THR A 259 -6.24 7.04 27.81
CA THR A 259 -5.98 7.31 29.21
C THR A 259 -4.48 7.21 29.54
N ALA A 260 -4.08 7.80 30.67
CA ALA A 260 -2.74 7.65 31.20
C ALA A 260 -2.41 6.17 31.52
N THR A 261 -3.38 5.41 32.00
CA THR A 261 -3.24 3.98 32.24
C THR A 261 -2.95 3.19 30.98
N ASP A 262 -3.59 3.49 29.85
CA ASP A 262 -3.29 2.85 28.58
C ASP A 262 -1.85 3.14 28.13
N THR A 263 -1.40 4.38 28.30
CA THR A 263 -0.02 4.78 28.02
C THR A 263 0.97 4.03 28.89
N ASP A 264 0.73 3.96 30.20
CA ASP A 264 1.58 3.23 31.15
C ASP A 264 1.65 1.75 30.80
N ASN A 265 0.52 1.13 30.53
CA ASN A 265 0.43 -0.28 30.12
C ASN A 265 1.24 -0.55 28.85
N PHE A 266 1.13 0.31 27.85
CA PHE A 266 1.91 0.21 26.62
C PHE A 266 3.41 0.31 26.91
N LEU A 267 3.86 1.35 27.63
CA LEU A 267 5.27 1.57 27.92
C LEU A 267 5.87 0.39 28.71
N ILE A 268 5.18 -0.08 29.76
CA ILE A 268 5.60 -1.21 30.59
C ILE A 268 5.70 -2.49 29.74
N ASN A 269 4.79 -2.67 28.78
CA ASN A 269 4.83 -3.80 27.86
C ASN A 269 6.03 -3.73 26.93
N MET A 270 6.27 -2.55 26.31
CA MET A 270 7.35 -2.37 25.33
C MET A 270 8.73 -2.47 25.99
N ALA A 271 8.90 -2.01 27.23
CA ALA A 271 10.18 -2.09 27.96
C ALA A 271 10.68 -3.52 28.21
N LYS A 272 9.84 -4.52 28.07
CA LYS A 272 10.18 -5.96 28.19
C LYS A 272 10.62 -6.58 26.87
N CYS A 273 10.43 -5.88 25.73
CA CYS A 273 10.62 -6.43 24.39
C CYS A 273 12.04 -6.19 23.87
N GLN A 274 12.36 -6.87 22.75
CA GLN A 274 13.62 -6.69 22.04
C GLN A 274 13.63 -5.36 21.27
N PRO A 275 14.75 -4.63 21.23
CA PRO A 275 14.86 -3.42 20.43
C PRO A 275 14.60 -3.68 18.95
N SER A 276 13.90 -2.73 18.31
CA SER A 276 13.69 -2.69 16.86
C SER A 276 14.68 -1.73 16.19
N SER A 277 14.75 -1.74 14.87
CA SER A 277 15.57 -0.81 14.09
C SER A 277 15.04 0.64 14.14
N TYR A 278 13.74 0.81 14.28
CA TYR A 278 13.09 2.11 14.39
C TYR A 278 13.01 2.54 15.85
N LYS A 279 13.70 3.64 16.22
CA LYS A 279 13.95 4.05 17.61
C LYS A 279 13.10 5.26 18.06
N SER A 280 11.95 5.51 17.42
CA SER A 280 11.09 6.64 17.75
C SER A 280 9.69 6.19 18.12
N ILE A 281 9.18 6.65 19.25
CA ILE A 281 7.78 6.51 19.66
C ILE A 281 7.22 7.91 19.92
N TYR A 282 6.25 8.29 19.12
CA TYR A 282 5.60 9.59 19.20
C TYR A 282 4.22 9.42 19.86
N PHE A 283 4.04 10.09 20.99
CA PHE A 283 2.80 10.03 21.77
C PHE A 283 1.99 11.30 21.57
N GLN A 284 1.12 11.36 20.65
CA GLN A 284 0.30 12.54 20.34
C GLN A 284 -0.45 13.05 21.59
N GLN A 285 0.24 13.87 22.42
CA GLN A 285 -0.27 14.40 23.69
C GLN A 285 -0.87 13.33 24.62
N SER A 286 -0.28 12.14 24.66
CA SER A 286 -0.72 11.09 25.57
C SER A 286 -0.13 11.33 26.95
N HIS A 287 -0.97 11.25 27.97
CA HIS A 287 -0.60 11.36 29.36
C HIS A 287 -0.09 10.03 29.90
N ARG A 288 0.78 10.04 30.86
CA ARG A 288 1.23 8.90 31.66
C ARG A 288 1.35 9.26 33.14
N THR A 289 1.40 8.26 34.00
CA THR A 289 1.69 8.44 35.42
C THR A 289 3.11 7.99 35.74
N ASN A 290 3.54 8.14 36.98
CA ASN A 290 4.84 7.65 37.46
C ASN A 290 4.93 6.09 37.46
N ALA A 291 3.81 5.39 37.29
CA ALA A 291 3.79 3.92 37.20
C ALA A 291 4.68 3.37 36.05
N SER A 292 4.93 4.17 35.01
CA SER A 292 5.78 3.78 33.88
C SER A 292 7.20 4.36 33.90
N ASP A 293 7.65 5.03 34.97
CA ASP A 293 8.98 5.68 35.04
C ASP A 293 10.13 4.71 34.75
N ALA A 294 10.10 3.53 35.32
CA ALA A 294 11.11 2.50 35.09
C ALA A 294 11.11 2.02 33.62
N ALA A 295 9.94 1.94 33.01
CA ALA A 295 9.78 1.56 31.61
C ALA A 295 10.33 2.64 30.67
N VAL A 296 10.02 3.91 30.93
CA VAL A 296 10.56 5.07 30.22
C VAL A 296 12.09 5.06 30.26
N SER A 297 12.68 4.93 31.47
CA SER A 297 14.13 4.87 31.64
C SER A 297 14.76 3.70 30.87
N THR A 298 14.11 2.53 30.89
CA THR A 298 14.58 1.35 30.15
C THR A 298 14.55 1.59 28.63
N LEU A 299 13.46 2.13 28.08
CA LEU A 299 13.34 2.42 26.65
C LEU A 299 14.36 3.47 26.20
N GLN A 300 14.55 4.53 26.99
CA GLN A 300 15.57 5.56 26.72
C GLN A 300 16.99 4.97 26.78
N GLY A 301 17.27 4.09 27.73
CA GLY A 301 18.54 3.34 27.82
C GLY A 301 18.78 2.44 26.60
N MET A 302 17.73 1.95 25.94
CA MET A 302 17.79 1.22 24.67
C MET A 302 17.93 2.15 23.45
N GLY A 303 18.00 3.47 23.65
CA GLY A 303 18.15 4.49 22.61
C GLY A 303 16.83 4.94 21.96
N TYR A 304 15.66 4.70 22.60
CA TYR A 304 14.38 5.19 22.08
C TYR A 304 14.15 6.66 22.44
N THR A 305 13.67 7.43 21.46
CA THR A 305 13.12 8.77 21.66
C THR A 305 11.62 8.66 21.91
N LEU A 306 11.16 9.16 23.06
CA LEU A 306 9.76 9.23 23.45
C LEU A 306 9.29 10.68 23.34
N SER A 307 8.60 11.02 22.25
CA SER A 307 8.22 12.41 21.93
C SER A 307 6.78 12.70 22.33
N GLN A 308 6.51 13.92 22.81
CA GLN A 308 5.18 14.42 23.22
C GLN A 308 4.45 13.55 24.26
N LEU A 309 5.20 12.86 25.09
CA LEU A 309 4.72 12.14 26.26
C LEU A 309 4.61 13.13 27.44
N ILE A 310 3.42 13.24 28.04
CA ILE A 310 3.14 14.14 29.16
C ILE A 310 3.11 13.32 30.45
N THR A 311 3.83 13.77 31.48
CA THR A 311 3.77 13.15 32.82
C THR A 311 2.82 13.97 33.68
N ASP A 312 1.81 13.33 34.25
CA ASP A 312 0.84 13.90 35.21
C ASP A 312 1.44 14.04 36.58
#